data_839e43bf6a22f7f57932b0078793dbb4
#
_entry.id   839e43bf6a22f7f57932b0078793dbb4
#
_cell.length_a   1.000
_cell.length_b   1.000
_cell.length_c   1.000
_cell.angle_alpha   90.00
_cell.angle_beta   90.00
_cell.angle_gamma   90.00
#
_symmetry.space_group_name_H-M   'P 1'
#
loop_
_entity.id
_entity.type
_entity.pdbx_description
1 polymer ?
#
loop_
_entity_poly.entity_id
_entity_poly.type
_entity_poly.pdbx_seq_one_letter_code
_entity_poly.pdbx_strand_id
1 'polypeptide(L)' 'MEKITLNELKMHSRKEILTFLKKLWNGDSAPCPLCENSLELLHKKAKKSDCDWQCKTCDKVFRTLDLLNELNEKMP' A
#
# COMPACT_ATOMS: atom_id res chain seq x y z
N MET A 1 -1.13 -15.17 3.75
CA MET A 1 -0.76 -13.76 3.92
C MET A 1 -1.98 -12.94 4.21
N GLU A 2 -1.84 -12.01 5.14
CA GLU A 2 -2.93 -11.12 5.47
C GLU A 2 -2.87 -9.83 4.65
N LYS A 3 -4.05 -9.35 4.24
CA LYS A 3 -4.18 -8.07 3.59
C LYS A 3 -4.09 -6.97 4.65
N ILE A 4 -3.20 -5.98 4.41
CA ILE A 4 -3.06 -4.87 5.34
C ILE A 4 -4.26 -3.93 5.24
N THR A 5 -4.68 -3.37 6.37
CA THR A 5 -5.74 -2.37 6.40
C THR A 5 -5.14 -0.98 6.54
N LEU A 6 -5.96 0.03 6.27
CA LEU A 6 -5.52 1.42 6.36
C LEU A 6 -5.01 1.78 7.77
N ASN A 7 -5.67 1.25 8.80
CA ASN A 7 -5.29 1.52 10.18
C ASN A 7 -3.90 0.97 10.54
N GLU A 8 -3.46 -0.09 9.87
CA GLU A 8 -2.17 -0.70 10.12
C GLU A 8 -1.00 0.07 9.50
N LEU A 9 -1.28 0.99 8.58
CA LEU A 9 -0.23 1.74 7.88
C LEU A 9 0.51 2.71 8.77
N LYS A 10 -0.01 3.06 9.94
CA LYS A 10 0.60 4.01 10.87
C LYS A 10 0.80 5.40 10.26
N MET A 11 0.01 5.74 9.26
CA MET A 11 0.02 7.06 8.65
C MET A 11 -1.18 7.85 9.12
N HIS A 12 -0.96 9.12 9.43
CA HIS A 12 -1.99 9.94 10.08
C HIS A 12 -2.62 10.98 9.16
N SER A 13 -2.11 11.15 7.95
CA SER A 13 -2.67 12.11 7.01
C SER A 13 -2.98 11.46 5.68
N ARG A 14 -4.02 11.97 5.02
CA ARG A 14 -4.40 11.52 3.69
C ARG A 14 -3.24 11.74 2.70
N LYS A 15 -2.52 12.84 2.85
CA LYS A 15 -1.39 13.16 1.97
C LYS A 15 -0.28 12.12 2.07
N GLU A 16 0.06 11.67 3.27
CA GLU A 16 1.07 10.64 3.47
C GLU A 16 0.67 9.33 2.82
N ILE A 17 -0.58 8.93 3.02
CA ILE A 17 -1.10 7.69 2.46
C ILE A 17 -1.11 7.75 0.94
N LEU A 18 -1.56 8.86 0.36
CA LEU A 18 -1.58 9.04 -1.10
C LEU A 18 -0.17 9.05 -1.68
N THR A 19 0.79 9.67 -1.00
CA THR A 19 2.18 9.68 -1.45
C THR A 19 2.74 8.25 -1.50
N PHE A 20 2.46 7.47 -0.48
CA PHE A 20 2.86 6.06 -0.42
C PHE A 20 2.22 5.26 -1.56
N LEU A 21 0.91 5.41 -1.76
CA LEU A 21 0.21 4.70 -2.82
C LEU A 21 0.72 5.09 -4.21
N LYS A 22 1.00 6.38 -4.42
CA LYS A 22 1.51 6.85 -5.70
C LYS A 22 2.87 6.24 -6.06
N LYS A 23 3.73 6.05 -5.07
CA LYS A 23 5.00 5.36 -5.29
C LYS A 23 4.78 3.94 -5.77
N LEU A 24 3.86 3.23 -5.14
CA LEU A 24 3.54 1.85 -5.52
C LEU A 24 2.92 1.79 -6.92
N TRP A 25 2.06 2.75 -7.25
CA TRP A 25 1.44 2.80 -8.58
C TRP A 25 2.46 3.07 -9.70
N ASN A 26 3.51 3.82 -9.41
CA ASN A 26 4.58 4.10 -10.38
C ASN A 26 5.56 2.95 -10.51
N GLY A 27 5.41 1.92 -9.71
CA GLY A 27 6.35 0.80 -9.69
C GLY A 27 7.58 1.06 -8.85
N ASP A 28 7.61 2.14 -8.09
CA ASP A 28 8.73 2.46 -7.21
C ASP A 28 8.60 1.67 -5.92
N SER A 29 9.67 0.97 -5.55
CA SER A 29 9.69 0.24 -4.31
C SER A 29 9.65 1.22 -3.14
N ALA A 30 8.68 1.04 -2.25
CA ALA A 30 8.56 1.84 -1.05
C ALA A 30 8.90 0.98 0.18
N PRO A 31 9.37 1.59 1.28
CA PRO A 31 9.60 0.83 2.49
C PRO A 31 8.28 0.43 3.15
N CYS A 32 8.27 -0.75 3.76
CA CYS A 32 7.11 -1.19 4.53
C CYS A 32 6.93 -0.26 5.73
N PRO A 33 5.72 0.30 5.92
CA PRO A 33 5.50 1.21 7.05
C PRO A 33 5.57 0.55 8.43
N LEU A 34 5.59 -0.78 8.47
CA LEU A 34 5.64 -1.52 9.73
C LEU A 34 7.06 -1.92 10.13
N CYS A 35 7.90 -2.30 9.17
CA CYS A 35 9.24 -2.82 9.45
C CYS A 35 10.35 -2.15 8.64
N GLU A 36 10.00 -1.23 7.76
CA GLU A 36 10.93 -0.46 6.93
C GLU A 36 11.70 -1.26 5.89
N ASN A 37 11.42 -2.55 5.74
CA ASN A 37 11.99 -3.35 4.67
C ASN A 37 11.30 -3.02 3.34
N SER A 38 12.03 -3.20 2.23
CA SER A 38 11.48 -2.92 0.91
C SER A 38 10.33 -3.85 0.55
N LEU A 39 9.28 -3.30 -0.02
CA LEU A 39 8.16 -4.08 -0.52
C LEU A 39 8.51 -4.73 -1.86
N GLU A 40 7.92 -5.88 -2.13
CA GLU A 40 8.07 -6.58 -3.41
C GLU A 40 6.76 -6.57 -4.17
N LEU A 41 6.84 -6.34 -5.48
CA LEU A 41 5.67 -6.36 -6.34
C LEU A 41 5.22 -7.80 -6.57
N LEU A 42 3.98 -8.10 -6.23
CA LEU A 42 3.39 -9.41 -6.48
C LEU A 42 2.82 -9.50 -7.90
N HIS A 43 1.93 -8.59 -8.24
CA HIS A 43 1.44 -8.46 -9.60
C HIS A 43 0.91 -7.06 -9.85
N LYS A 44 0.99 -6.68 -11.13
CA LYS A 44 0.54 -5.39 -11.60
C LYS A 44 -0.54 -5.63 -12.66
N LYS A 45 -1.72 -5.09 -12.41
CA LYS A 45 -2.82 -5.20 -13.35
C LYS A 45 -2.81 -4.04 -14.35
N ALA A 46 -3.75 -4.06 -15.31
CA ALA A 46 -3.81 -3.05 -16.35
C ALA A 46 -3.98 -1.63 -15.82
N LYS A 47 -4.71 -1.46 -14.72
CA LYS A 47 -4.89 -0.15 -14.09
C LYS A 47 -3.74 0.14 -13.14
N LYS A 48 -3.19 1.35 -13.20
CA LYS A 48 -2.08 1.75 -12.33
C LYS A 48 -2.43 1.65 -10.84
N SER A 49 -3.67 1.92 -10.49
CA SER A 49 -4.12 1.89 -9.10
C SER A 49 -4.39 0.48 -8.57
N ASP A 50 -4.27 -0.54 -9.41
CA ASP A 50 -4.59 -1.91 -9.05
C ASP A 50 -3.33 -2.78 -9.12
N CYS A 51 -2.44 -2.59 -8.17
CA CYS A 51 -1.25 -3.41 -8.03
C CYS A 51 -1.14 -3.93 -6.61
N ASP A 52 -0.59 -5.12 -6.47
CA ASP A 52 -0.41 -5.76 -5.17
C ASP A 52 1.07 -5.84 -4.84
N TRP A 53 1.41 -5.44 -3.63
CA TRP A 53 2.76 -5.51 -3.10
C TRP A 53 2.78 -6.37 -1.85
N GLN A 54 3.94 -6.87 -1.50
CA GLN A 54 4.11 -7.76 -0.36
C GLN A 54 5.30 -7.35 0.47
N CYS A 55 5.14 -7.41 1.79
CA CYS A 55 6.26 -7.38 2.71
C CYS A 55 6.51 -8.79 3.25
N LYS A 56 7.61 -9.39 2.86
CA LYS A 56 7.93 -10.75 3.29
C LYS A 56 8.24 -10.85 4.78
N THR A 57 8.79 -9.78 5.34
CA THR A 57 9.14 -9.75 6.76
C THR A 57 7.89 -9.71 7.65
N CYS A 58 6.92 -8.90 7.27
CA CYS A 58 5.66 -8.76 8.03
C CYS A 58 4.59 -9.75 7.61
N ASP A 59 4.81 -10.46 6.50
CA ASP A 59 3.85 -11.38 5.90
C ASP A 59 2.51 -10.70 5.59
N LYS A 60 2.58 -9.47 5.05
CA LYS A 60 1.41 -8.65 4.72
C LYS A 60 1.37 -8.34 3.23
N VAL A 61 0.15 -8.29 2.70
CA VAL A 61 -0.09 -7.91 1.30
C VAL A 61 -0.69 -6.50 1.27
N PHE A 62 -0.09 -5.65 0.44
CA PHE A 62 -0.53 -4.26 0.26
C PHE A 62 -1.29 -4.16 -1.06
N ARG A 63 -2.61 -4.16 -0.98
CA ARG A 63 -3.46 -4.02 -2.16
C ARG A 63 -3.84 -2.56 -2.34
N THR A 64 -3.18 -1.90 -3.26
CA THR A 64 -3.30 -0.45 -3.43
C THR A 64 -4.73 0.01 -3.70
N LEU A 65 -5.47 -0.73 -4.51
CA LEU A 65 -6.86 -0.37 -4.81
C LEU A 65 -7.75 -0.42 -3.57
N ASP A 66 -7.58 -1.47 -2.76
CA ASP A 66 -8.35 -1.59 -1.52
C ASP A 66 -8.00 -0.50 -0.52
N LEU A 67 -6.72 -0.15 -0.42
CA LEU A 67 -6.28 0.93 0.45
C LEU A 67 -6.82 2.27 0.01
N LEU A 68 -6.87 2.50 -1.31
CA LEU A 68 -7.44 3.73 -1.85
C LEU A 68 -8.93 3.82 -1.53
N ASN A 69 -9.67 2.72 -1.67
CA ASN A 69 -11.09 2.69 -1.35
C ASN A 69 -11.34 2.98 0.14
N GLU A 70 -10.54 2.37 1.02
CA GLU A 70 -10.63 2.65 2.46
C GLU A 70 -10.33 4.12 2.76
N LEU A 71 -9.32 4.68 2.09
CA LEU A 71 -8.95 6.08 2.28
C LEU A 71 -10.10 7.00 1.91
N ASN A 72 -10.76 6.73 0.79
CA ASN A 72 -11.89 7.54 0.33
C ASN A 72 -13.10 7.44 1.25
N GLU A 73 -13.27 6.30 1.93
CA GLU A 73 -14.36 6.13 2.89
C GLU A 73 -14.07 6.81 4.23
N LYS A 74 -12.84 6.71 4.72
CA LYS A 74 -12.50 7.19 6.07
C LYS A 74 -11.95 8.61 6.08
N MET A 75 -11.35 9.05 4.99
CA MET A 75 -10.73 10.37 4.86
C MET A 75 -11.10 11.00 3.51
N PRO A 76 -12.37 11.29 3.28
CA PRO A 76 -12.81 11.87 2.00
C PRO A 76 -12.26 13.25 1.74
#